data_da9d25c2adcc4bda3c9aee7c4604af14
#
_entry.id   da9d25c2adcc4bda3c9aee7c4604af14
#
_cell.length_a   1.000
_cell.length_b   1.000
_cell.length_c   1.000
_cell.angle_alpha   90.00
_cell.angle_beta   90.00
_cell.angle_gamma   90.00
#
_symmetry.space_group_name_H-M   'P 1'
#
loop_
_entity.id
_entity.type
_entity.pdbx_description
1 polymer ?
#
loop_
_entity_poly.entity_id
_entity_poly.type
_entity_poly.pdbx_seq_one_letter_code
_entity_poly.pdbx_strand_id
1 'polypeptide(L)'
;MPTAYVVLLVSNLIFATGYSVSRIVLEDIGPATLAMARLAIGSLILVPWAWRGMVAAKLSREDHWRLALTGVVGFTLAFALGNWGLAHSTASNAALLITVEPASLILLSPLLLGERLSRREGLGAALAILGAAVIVVNGIPGVTQALVPHWRGDVILILSGVAYAAYSLIARPVLLRHPALVVTAYSILWGAVAMLPLAVLEWATGPPPVWTPRAVVGTLYLGVVMTALGYAVWNWCLERVETPRVAIFLNIQPLGGALLGVWWLGERLTAFTVAGGLLILAGLHLTVKARRRG
;
A
#
# COMPACT_ATOMS: atom_id res chain seq x y z
N MET A 1 -21.58 -17.03 -4.47
CA MET A 1 -20.41 -17.21 -3.58
C MET A 1 -19.12 -17.66 -4.27
N PRO A 2 -19.05 -18.70 -5.13
CA PRO A 2 -17.78 -19.07 -5.79
C PRO A 2 -17.17 -17.95 -6.62
N THR A 3 -17.98 -17.16 -7.32
CA THR A 3 -17.51 -16.05 -8.16
C THR A 3 -16.73 -14.99 -7.37
N ALA A 4 -17.16 -14.62 -6.15
CA ALA A 4 -16.47 -13.62 -5.33
C ALA A 4 -15.08 -14.08 -4.87
N TYR A 5 -14.90 -15.38 -4.59
CA TYR A 5 -13.59 -15.93 -4.25
C TYR A 5 -12.63 -15.95 -5.45
N VAL A 6 -13.15 -16.26 -6.64
CA VAL A 6 -12.35 -16.20 -7.88
C VAL A 6 -11.92 -14.75 -8.15
N VAL A 7 -12.83 -13.79 -8.01
CA VAL A 7 -12.53 -12.37 -8.18
C VAL A 7 -11.49 -11.92 -7.15
N LEU A 8 -11.59 -12.34 -5.87
CA LEU A 8 -10.60 -12.05 -4.85
C LEU A 8 -9.22 -12.64 -5.19
N LEU A 9 -9.16 -13.89 -5.65
CA LEU A 9 -7.92 -14.52 -6.06
C LEU A 9 -7.27 -13.75 -7.21
N VAL A 10 -8.03 -13.52 -8.27
CA VAL A 10 -7.53 -12.83 -9.48
C VAL A 10 -7.09 -11.40 -9.16
N SER A 11 -7.88 -10.65 -8.39
CA SER A 11 -7.51 -9.28 -8.01
C SER A 11 -6.24 -9.23 -7.16
N ASN A 12 -6.05 -10.15 -6.22
CA ASN A 12 -4.83 -10.19 -5.42
C ASN A 12 -3.59 -10.65 -6.23
N LEU A 13 -3.75 -11.51 -7.23
CA LEU A 13 -2.69 -11.83 -8.19
C LEU A 13 -2.33 -10.60 -9.05
N ILE A 14 -3.32 -9.84 -9.51
CA ILE A 14 -3.10 -8.58 -10.21
C ILE A 14 -2.38 -7.60 -9.29
N PHE A 15 -2.83 -7.41 -8.05
CA PHE A 15 -2.18 -6.51 -7.09
C PHE A 15 -0.73 -6.90 -6.78
N ALA A 16 -0.40 -8.19 -6.78
CA ALA A 16 0.97 -8.65 -6.60
C ALA A 16 1.94 -8.11 -7.68
N THR A 17 1.46 -7.79 -8.89
CA THR A 17 2.29 -7.21 -9.96
C THR A 17 2.67 -5.74 -9.70
N GLY A 18 1.98 -5.07 -8.79
CA GLY A 18 2.07 -3.62 -8.61
C GLY A 18 3.48 -3.12 -8.29
N TYR A 19 4.22 -3.83 -7.43
CA TYR A 19 5.59 -3.44 -7.08
C TYR A 19 6.55 -3.62 -8.25
N SER A 20 6.45 -4.73 -8.98
CA SER A 20 7.28 -5.00 -10.16
C SER A 20 7.02 -3.97 -11.27
N VAL A 21 5.75 -3.68 -11.59
CA VAL A 21 5.39 -2.65 -12.57
C VAL A 21 5.87 -1.27 -12.12
N SER A 22 5.64 -0.91 -10.84
CA SER A 22 6.11 0.37 -10.30
C SER A 22 7.64 0.48 -10.38
N ARG A 23 8.38 -0.59 -10.11
CA ARG A 23 9.84 -0.62 -10.21
C ARG A 23 10.32 -0.34 -11.62
N ILE A 24 9.69 -0.96 -12.63
CA ILE A 24 9.99 -0.72 -14.05
C ILE A 24 9.72 0.74 -14.44
N VAL A 25 8.58 1.29 -14.01
CA VAL A 25 8.20 2.68 -14.35
C VAL A 25 9.14 3.69 -13.68
N LEU A 26 9.60 3.41 -12.46
CA LEU A 26 10.53 4.28 -11.71
C LEU A 26 11.93 4.36 -12.32
N GLU A 27 12.26 3.54 -13.30
CA GLU A 27 13.49 3.70 -14.08
C GLU A 27 13.44 4.90 -15.05
N ASP A 28 12.24 5.29 -15.46
CA ASP A 28 12.03 6.31 -16.48
C ASP A 28 11.46 7.62 -15.93
N ILE A 29 10.62 7.54 -14.88
CA ILE A 29 9.98 8.70 -14.25
C ILE A 29 10.20 8.72 -12.74
N GLY A 30 10.17 9.92 -12.17
CA GLY A 30 10.41 10.09 -10.74
C GLY A 30 9.27 9.58 -9.85
N PRO A 31 9.57 9.31 -8.55
CA PRO A 31 8.62 8.76 -7.60
C PRO A 31 7.36 9.61 -7.37
N ALA A 32 7.51 10.95 -7.28
CA ALA A 32 6.38 11.84 -7.09
C ALA A 32 5.55 11.97 -8.39
N THR A 33 6.21 11.96 -9.55
CA THR A 33 5.56 11.96 -10.87
C THR A 33 4.69 10.70 -11.03
N LEU A 34 5.22 9.52 -10.70
CA LEU A 34 4.44 8.28 -10.75
C LEU A 34 3.24 8.33 -9.79
N ALA A 35 3.44 8.78 -8.55
CA ALA A 35 2.36 8.90 -7.58
C ALA A 35 1.28 9.88 -8.06
N MET A 36 1.69 11.05 -8.55
CA MET A 36 0.77 12.06 -9.10
C MET A 36 -0.03 11.53 -10.28
N ALA A 37 0.62 10.89 -11.26
CA ALA A 37 -0.05 10.34 -12.42
C ALA A 37 -1.07 9.25 -12.04
N ARG A 38 -0.72 8.34 -11.13
CA ARG A 38 -1.64 7.30 -10.60
C ARG A 38 -2.85 7.90 -9.91
N LEU A 39 -2.66 8.90 -9.05
CA LEU A 39 -3.73 9.57 -8.32
C LEU A 39 -4.62 10.40 -9.25
N ALA A 40 -4.03 11.08 -10.24
CA ALA A 40 -4.79 11.81 -11.26
C ALA A 40 -5.67 10.87 -12.08
N ILE A 41 -5.13 9.78 -12.61
CA ILE A 41 -5.89 8.77 -13.36
C ILE A 41 -6.99 8.15 -12.47
N GLY A 42 -6.64 7.77 -11.24
CA GLY A 42 -7.59 7.24 -10.27
C GLY A 42 -8.72 8.22 -9.97
N SER A 43 -8.41 9.50 -9.77
CA SER A 43 -9.42 10.55 -9.53
C SER A 43 -10.31 10.77 -10.75
N LEU A 44 -9.74 10.81 -11.96
CA LEU A 44 -10.50 10.99 -13.21
C LEU A 44 -11.52 9.88 -13.45
N ILE A 45 -11.30 8.69 -12.92
CA ILE A 45 -12.19 7.54 -13.06
C ILE A 45 -13.14 7.45 -11.85
N LEU A 46 -12.60 7.49 -10.63
CA LEU A 46 -13.39 7.25 -9.41
C LEU A 46 -14.32 8.41 -9.06
N VAL A 47 -13.91 9.66 -9.29
CA VAL A 47 -14.76 10.82 -8.97
C VAL A 47 -16.03 10.84 -9.81
N PRO A 48 -16.01 10.70 -11.16
CA PRO A 48 -17.22 10.58 -11.94
C PRO A 48 -18.08 9.38 -11.54
N TRP A 49 -17.46 8.23 -11.23
CA TRP A 49 -18.19 7.04 -10.79
C TRP A 49 -18.90 7.24 -9.45
N ALA A 50 -18.20 7.85 -8.49
CA ALA A 50 -18.76 8.15 -7.17
C ALA A 50 -19.63 9.43 -7.14
N TRP A 51 -19.71 10.21 -8.22
CA TRP A 51 -20.27 11.56 -8.26
C TRP A 51 -21.64 11.67 -7.59
N ARG A 52 -22.57 10.79 -7.96
CA ARG A 52 -23.92 10.80 -7.38
C ARG A 52 -23.89 10.58 -5.86
N GLY A 53 -23.05 9.66 -5.40
CA GLY A 53 -22.85 9.39 -3.98
C GLY A 53 -22.15 10.56 -3.26
N MET A 54 -21.17 11.20 -3.90
CA MET A 54 -20.45 12.35 -3.35
C MET A 54 -21.40 13.57 -3.17
N VAL A 55 -22.25 13.83 -4.15
CA VAL A 55 -23.25 14.93 -4.08
C VAL A 55 -24.33 14.62 -3.05
N ALA A 56 -24.77 13.37 -2.96
CA ALA A 56 -25.78 12.95 -1.98
C ALA A 56 -25.25 12.86 -0.54
N ALA A 57 -23.95 12.68 -0.38
CA ALA A 57 -23.32 12.57 0.93
C ALA A 57 -23.33 13.92 1.63
N LYS A 58 -24.13 14.02 2.70
CA LYS A 58 -24.14 15.20 3.58
C LYS A 58 -22.95 15.16 4.51
N LEU A 59 -21.77 15.46 3.97
CA LEU A 59 -20.52 15.46 4.73
C LEU A 59 -20.50 16.63 5.73
N SER A 60 -20.21 16.33 6.98
CA SER A 60 -19.94 17.35 7.99
C SER A 60 -18.58 18.05 7.72
N ARG A 61 -18.33 19.19 8.36
CA ARG A 61 -17.03 19.85 8.30
C ARG A 61 -15.91 18.95 8.82
N GLU A 62 -16.21 18.15 9.84
CA GLU A 62 -15.28 17.16 10.39
C GLU A 62 -14.97 16.04 9.39
N ASP A 63 -16.00 15.54 8.68
CA ASP A 63 -15.81 14.52 7.64
C ASP A 63 -14.91 15.01 6.51
N HIS A 64 -15.13 16.25 6.02
CA HIS A 64 -14.28 16.85 5.00
C HIS A 64 -12.82 16.96 5.46
N TRP A 65 -12.58 17.42 6.69
CA TRP A 65 -11.22 17.50 7.24
C TRP A 65 -10.57 16.12 7.37
N ARG A 66 -11.33 15.14 7.87
CA ARG A 66 -10.84 13.75 7.98
C ARG A 66 -10.54 13.15 6.60
N LEU A 67 -11.37 13.41 5.60
CA LEU A 67 -11.14 12.95 4.22
C LEU A 67 -9.92 13.62 3.60
N ALA A 68 -9.70 14.91 3.83
CA ALA A 68 -8.50 15.61 3.40
C ALA A 68 -7.25 15.02 4.06
N LEU A 69 -7.26 14.83 5.38
CA LEU A 69 -6.17 14.21 6.12
C LEU A 69 -5.92 12.77 5.67
N THR A 70 -6.99 12.01 5.42
CA THR A 70 -6.92 10.66 4.85
C THR A 70 -6.24 10.67 3.48
N GLY A 71 -6.56 11.67 2.64
CA GLY A 71 -5.93 11.86 1.33
C GLY A 71 -4.44 12.17 1.44
N VAL A 72 -4.08 13.13 2.31
CA VAL A 72 -2.68 13.53 2.52
C VAL A 72 -1.85 12.38 3.10
N VAL A 73 -2.33 11.69 4.13
CA VAL A 73 -1.56 10.63 4.79
C VAL A 73 -1.52 9.36 3.95
N GLY A 74 -2.67 8.90 3.42
CA GLY A 74 -2.80 7.62 2.74
C GLY A 74 -2.40 7.66 1.27
N PHE A 75 -2.73 8.74 0.57
CA PHE A 75 -2.49 8.81 -0.87
C PHE A 75 -1.31 9.71 -1.25
N THR A 76 -1.02 10.77 -0.48
CA THR A 76 0.19 11.56 -0.76
C THR A 76 1.41 10.97 -0.06
N LEU A 77 1.41 10.96 1.28
CA LEU A 77 2.59 10.55 2.04
C LEU A 77 2.93 9.08 1.82
N ALA A 78 1.95 8.18 1.93
CA ALA A 78 2.19 6.74 1.76
C ALA A 78 2.65 6.40 0.34
N PHE A 79 2.04 6.98 -0.72
CA PHE A 79 2.47 6.74 -2.11
C PHE A 79 3.83 7.35 -2.41
N ALA A 80 4.10 8.57 -1.92
CA ALA A 80 5.41 9.20 -2.08
C ALA A 80 6.50 8.35 -1.42
N LEU A 81 6.33 8.01 -0.13
CA LEU A 81 7.27 7.15 0.59
C LEU A 81 7.39 5.77 -0.07
N GLY A 82 6.28 5.17 -0.50
CA GLY A 82 6.28 3.87 -1.18
C GLY A 82 7.09 3.87 -2.46
N ASN A 83 6.90 4.87 -3.32
CA ASN A 83 7.63 4.99 -4.57
C ASN A 83 9.11 5.38 -4.35
N TRP A 84 9.42 6.31 -3.43
CA TRP A 84 10.80 6.64 -3.07
C TRP A 84 11.52 5.45 -2.43
N GLY A 85 10.85 4.73 -1.53
CA GLY A 85 11.39 3.52 -0.94
C GLY A 85 11.68 2.46 -1.99
N LEU A 86 10.74 2.23 -2.91
CA LEU A 86 10.89 1.26 -4.00
C LEU A 86 12.00 1.67 -4.99
N ALA A 87 12.18 2.96 -5.28
CA ALA A 87 13.28 3.45 -6.12
C ALA A 87 14.66 3.10 -5.56
N HIS A 88 14.77 2.93 -4.22
CA HIS A 88 16.01 2.65 -3.49
C HIS A 88 16.03 1.25 -2.84
N SER A 89 15.08 0.38 -3.19
CA SER A 89 14.98 -1.00 -2.72
C SER A 89 14.65 -1.95 -3.87
N THR A 90 14.27 -3.19 -3.56
CA THR A 90 13.82 -4.19 -4.52
C THR A 90 12.29 -4.33 -4.48
N ALA A 91 11.70 -4.79 -5.59
CA ALA A 91 10.26 -5.07 -5.64
C ALA A 91 9.88 -6.21 -4.68
N SER A 92 10.75 -7.19 -4.51
CA SER A 92 10.57 -8.29 -3.56
C SER A 92 10.53 -7.80 -2.11
N ASN A 93 11.48 -6.94 -1.72
CA ASN A 93 11.49 -6.34 -0.37
C ASN A 93 10.26 -5.45 -0.16
N ALA A 94 9.91 -4.62 -1.15
CA ALA A 94 8.74 -3.75 -1.07
C ALA A 94 7.46 -4.55 -0.84
N ALA A 95 7.25 -5.65 -1.58
CA ALA A 95 6.10 -6.53 -1.43
C ALA A 95 6.02 -7.17 -0.03
N LEU A 96 7.16 -7.51 0.57
CA LEU A 96 7.21 -8.07 1.91
C LEU A 96 7.07 -6.99 2.99
N LEU A 97 7.76 -5.86 2.86
CA LEU A 97 7.80 -4.80 3.88
C LEU A 97 6.48 -4.04 4.02
N ILE A 98 5.67 -3.91 2.97
CA ILE A 98 4.35 -3.28 3.09
C ILE A 98 3.42 -4.06 4.05
N THR A 99 3.67 -5.33 4.26
CA THR A 99 2.90 -6.14 5.23
C THR A 99 3.19 -5.76 6.70
N VAL A 100 4.08 -4.82 6.96
CA VAL A 100 4.21 -4.12 8.25
C VAL A 100 2.98 -3.23 8.53
N GLU A 101 2.21 -2.83 7.51
CA GLU A 101 0.97 -2.05 7.67
C GLU A 101 -0.01 -2.67 8.69
N PRO A 102 -0.40 -3.95 8.61
CA PRO A 102 -1.26 -4.56 9.63
C PRO A 102 -0.68 -4.54 11.05
N ALA A 103 0.64 -4.73 11.18
CA ALA A 103 1.31 -4.62 12.48
C ALA A 103 1.26 -3.20 13.03
N SER A 104 1.51 -2.21 12.16
CA SER A 104 1.42 -0.78 12.50
C SER A 104 0.00 -0.38 12.87
N LEU A 105 -1.00 -0.89 12.15
CA LEU A 105 -2.42 -0.64 12.46
C LEU A 105 -2.77 -1.13 13.87
N ILE A 106 -2.30 -2.31 14.27
CA ILE A 106 -2.50 -2.87 15.61
C ILE A 106 -1.83 -2.00 16.66
N LEU A 107 -0.60 -1.55 16.43
CA LEU A 107 0.14 -0.72 17.39
C LEU A 107 -0.38 0.70 17.50
N LEU A 108 -0.94 1.26 16.42
CA LEU A 108 -1.51 2.60 16.41
C LEU A 108 -2.95 2.64 16.91
N SER A 109 -3.71 1.52 16.86
CA SER A 109 -5.12 1.50 17.25
C SER A 109 -5.37 1.86 18.73
N PRO A 110 -4.55 1.45 19.72
CA PRO A 110 -4.69 1.93 21.08
C PRO A 110 -4.50 3.45 21.22
N LEU A 111 -3.56 4.01 20.46
CA LEU A 111 -3.21 5.44 20.52
C LEU A 111 -4.28 6.33 19.86
N LEU A 112 -4.83 5.88 18.72
CA LEU A 112 -5.75 6.69 17.91
C LEU A 112 -7.23 6.41 18.18
N LEU A 113 -7.55 5.19 18.63
CA LEU A 113 -8.92 4.73 18.84
C LEU A 113 -9.21 4.30 20.29
N GLY A 114 -8.20 4.26 21.18
CA GLY A 114 -8.34 3.79 22.55
C GLY A 114 -8.64 2.28 22.68
N GLU A 115 -8.39 1.50 21.63
CA GLU A 115 -8.63 0.05 21.61
C GLU A 115 -7.62 -0.69 22.51
N ARG A 116 -8.03 -1.79 23.11
CA ARG A 116 -7.12 -2.61 23.93
C ARG A 116 -6.35 -3.61 23.05
N LEU A 117 -5.04 -3.65 23.22
CA LEU A 117 -4.17 -4.60 22.55
C LEU A 117 -4.16 -5.93 23.31
N SER A 118 -4.48 -7.04 22.65
CA SER A 118 -4.30 -8.37 23.21
C SER A 118 -2.83 -8.80 23.17
N ARG A 119 -2.41 -9.68 24.08
CA ARG A 119 -1.02 -10.21 24.09
C ARG A 119 -0.63 -10.88 22.78
N ARG A 120 -1.56 -11.56 22.11
CA ARG A 120 -1.30 -12.25 20.83
C ARG A 120 -1.12 -11.26 19.68
N GLU A 121 -1.92 -10.20 19.65
CA GLU A 121 -1.75 -9.12 18.66
C GLU A 121 -0.42 -8.42 18.86
N GLY A 122 -0.02 -8.13 20.08
CA GLY A 122 1.28 -7.54 20.42
C GLY A 122 2.45 -8.43 19.99
N LEU A 123 2.39 -9.74 20.24
CA LEU A 123 3.40 -10.70 19.80
C LEU A 123 3.47 -10.80 18.27
N GLY A 124 2.32 -10.84 17.62
CA GLY A 124 2.28 -10.86 16.14
C GLY A 124 2.86 -9.61 15.51
N ALA A 125 2.55 -8.43 16.05
CA ALA A 125 3.13 -7.17 15.61
C ALA A 125 4.65 -7.12 15.85
N ALA A 126 5.12 -7.59 17.01
CA ALA A 126 6.55 -7.66 17.32
C ALA A 126 7.31 -8.59 16.35
N LEU A 127 6.74 -9.75 16.01
CA LEU A 127 7.30 -10.66 15.01
C LEU A 127 7.39 -10.03 13.62
N ALA A 128 6.35 -9.30 13.20
CA ALA A 128 6.36 -8.61 11.91
C ALA A 128 7.43 -7.51 11.86
N ILE A 129 7.58 -6.74 12.94
CA ILE A 129 8.64 -5.71 13.05
C ILE A 129 10.03 -6.34 13.05
N LEU A 130 10.22 -7.44 13.78
CA LEU A 130 11.49 -8.18 13.78
C LEU A 130 11.82 -8.69 12.39
N GLY A 131 10.85 -9.25 11.67
CA GLY A 131 11.04 -9.69 10.29
C GLY A 131 11.42 -8.56 9.35
N ALA A 132 10.78 -7.39 9.48
CA ALA A 132 11.14 -6.20 8.71
C ALA A 132 12.56 -5.73 9.05
N ALA A 133 12.95 -5.72 10.33
CA ALA A 133 14.31 -5.38 10.75
C ALA A 133 15.35 -6.33 10.15
N VAL A 134 15.07 -7.63 10.07
CA VAL A 134 15.95 -8.62 9.43
C VAL A 134 16.16 -8.32 7.94
N ILE A 135 15.11 -7.91 7.22
CA ILE A 135 15.22 -7.50 5.80
C ILE A 135 16.10 -6.24 5.67
N VAL A 136 15.86 -5.22 6.51
CA VAL A 136 16.61 -3.95 6.49
C VAL A 136 18.11 -4.18 6.75
N VAL A 137 18.43 -5.00 7.75
CA VAL A 137 19.82 -5.31 8.13
C VAL A 137 20.61 -5.92 6.96
N ASN A 138 19.96 -6.71 6.12
CA ASN A 138 20.58 -7.27 4.92
C ASN A 138 21.07 -6.19 3.92
N GLY A 139 20.42 -5.05 3.88
CA GLY A 139 20.79 -3.93 3.00
C GLY A 139 21.85 -2.98 3.55
N ILE A 140 22.37 -3.20 4.78
CA ILE A 140 23.37 -2.33 5.40
C ILE A 140 24.75 -2.69 4.88
N PRO A 141 25.52 -1.73 4.29
CA PRO A 141 26.90 -1.97 3.84
C PRO A 141 27.80 -2.51 4.96
N GLY A 142 28.56 -3.55 4.67
CA GLY A 142 29.48 -4.17 5.61
C GLY A 142 28.88 -5.18 6.59
N VAL A 143 27.56 -5.26 6.69
CA VAL A 143 26.88 -6.28 7.51
C VAL A 143 26.66 -7.57 6.72
N THR A 144 26.29 -7.43 5.45
CA THR A 144 26.12 -8.55 4.52
C THR A 144 26.84 -8.27 3.22
N GLN A 145 27.00 -9.32 2.39
CA GLN A 145 27.59 -9.18 1.06
C GLN A 145 26.55 -8.73 0.00
N ALA A 146 25.53 -7.99 0.39
CA ALA A 146 24.57 -7.45 -0.55
C ALA A 146 25.28 -6.51 -1.54
N LEU A 147 25.17 -6.82 -2.83
CA LEU A 147 25.85 -6.10 -3.92
C LEU A 147 25.40 -4.62 -4.02
N VAL A 148 24.15 -4.34 -3.62
CA VAL A 148 23.59 -3.00 -3.64
C VAL A 148 22.96 -2.69 -2.29
N PRO A 149 23.39 -1.61 -1.61
CA PRO A 149 22.76 -1.17 -0.36
C PRO A 149 21.32 -0.73 -0.60
N HIS A 150 20.37 -1.37 0.06
CA HIS A 150 18.93 -1.04 -0.08
C HIS A 150 18.24 -0.64 1.24
N TRP A 151 18.95 -0.66 2.37
CA TRP A 151 18.37 -0.40 3.69
C TRP A 151 17.62 0.94 3.81
N ARG A 152 18.10 1.98 3.12
CA ARG A 152 17.42 3.30 3.12
C ARG A 152 16.03 3.20 2.48
N GLY A 153 15.95 2.52 1.33
CA GLY A 153 14.69 2.25 0.66
C GLY A 153 13.76 1.39 1.52
N ASP A 154 14.30 0.36 2.17
CA ASP A 154 13.53 -0.52 3.05
C ASP A 154 12.94 0.23 4.25
N VAL A 155 13.69 1.12 4.91
CA VAL A 155 13.18 1.97 6.00
C VAL A 155 12.07 2.88 5.49
N ILE A 156 12.23 3.50 4.33
CA ILE A 156 11.20 4.37 3.72
C ILE A 156 9.94 3.55 3.39
N LEU A 157 10.07 2.31 2.92
CA LEU A 157 8.94 1.39 2.68
C LEU A 157 8.20 1.05 3.98
N ILE A 158 8.90 0.82 5.09
CA ILE A 158 8.29 0.63 6.41
C ILE A 158 7.49 1.88 6.81
N LEU A 159 8.05 3.08 6.65
CA LEU A 159 7.34 4.33 6.92
C LEU A 159 6.09 4.51 6.02
N SER A 160 6.16 4.07 4.77
CA SER A 160 4.98 3.99 3.90
C SER A 160 3.90 3.09 4.49
N GLY A 161 4.25 1.89 4.97
CA GLY A 161 3.32 0.98 5.64
C GLY A 161 2.69 1.59 6.90
N VAL A 162 3.48 2.32 7.71
CA VAL A 162 2.96 3.07 8.88
C VAL A 162 1.97 4.14 8.44
N ALA A 163 2.26 4.89 7.36
CA ALA A 163 1.36 5.90 6.82
C ALA A 163 0.03 5.29 6.31
N TYR A 164 0.07 4.12 5.66
CA TYR A 164 -1.14 3.37 5.29
C TYR A 164 -1.94 2.92 6.50
N ALA A 165 -1.30 2.47 7.57
CA ALA A 165 -1.97 2.12 8.82
C ALA A 165 -2.66 3.34 9.44
N ALA A 166 -1.99 4.49 9.51
CA ALA A 166 -2.56 5.74 9.99
C ALA A 166 -3.76 6.19 9.15
N TYR A 167 -3.64 6.12 7.81
CA TYR A 167 -4.74 6.38 6.88
C TYR A 167 -5.98 5.54 7.22
N SER A 168 -5.81 4.23 7.41
CA SER A 168 -6.91 3.31 7.69
C SER A 168 -7.64 3.67 8.99
N LEU A 169 -6.91 4.09 10.02
CA LEU A 169 -7.48 4.53 11.31
C LEU A 169 -8.18 5.89 11.20
N ILE A 170 -7.62 6.85 10.47
CA ILE A 170 -8.20 8.18 10.24
C ILE A 170 -9.50 8.07 9.42
N ALA A 171 -9.53 7.19 8.41
CA ALA A 171 -10.68 6.96 7.56
C ALA A 171 -11.84 6.26 8.28
N ARG A 172 -11.55 5.42 9.30
CA ARG A 172 -12.53 4.54 9.95
C ARG A 172 -13.83 5.24 10.40
N PRO A 173 -13.80 6.39 11.12
CA PRO A 173 -15.05 7.06 11.55
C PRO A 173 -15.91 7.54 10.39
N VAL A 174 -15.30 7.92 9.26
CA VAL A 174 -16.02 8.37 8.07
C VAL A 174 -16.60 7.16 7.30
N LEU A 175 -15.84 6.06 7.21
CA LEU A 175 -16.29 4.81 6.60
C LEU A 175 -17.51 4.18 7.30
N LEU A 176 -17.70 4.43 8.60
CA LEU A 176 -18.87 3.97 9.35
C LEU A 176 -20.13 4.76 9.01
N ARG A 177 -20.01 5.95 8.41
CA ARG A 177 -21.13 6.88 8.11
C ARG A 177 -21.40 7.02 6.62
N HIS A 178 -20.42 6.75 5.77
CA HIS A 178 -20.50 6.98 4.34
C HIS A 178 -20.01 5.77 3.54
N PRO A 179 -20.54 5.56 2.31
CA PRO A 179 -20.10 4.45 1.44
C PRO A 179 -18.61 4.51 1.16
N ALA A 180 -17.93 3.37 1.19
CA ALA A 180 -16.49 3.28 1.00
C ALA A 180 -16.01 3.88 -0.34
N LEU A 181 -16.78 3.75 -1.42
CA LEU A 181 -16.47 4.35 -2.71
C LEU A 181 -16.42 5.89 -2.64
N VAL A 182 -17.35 6.52 -1.89
CA VAL A 182 -17.39 7.97 -1.69
C VAL A 182 -16.17 8.43 -0.89
N VAL A 183 -15.89 7.74 0.22
CA VAL A 183 -14.72 8.02 1.08
C VAL A 183 -13.43 7.91 0.27
N THR A 184 -13.29 6.84 -0.52
CA THR A 184 -12.10 6.62 -1.37
C THR A 184 -11.96 7.71 -2.43
N ALA A 185 -13.04 8.07 -3.15
CA ALA A 185 -13.00 9.09 -4.18
C ALA A 185 -12.58 10.47 -3.64
N TYR A 186 -13.13 10.90 -2.51
CA TYR A 186 -12.70 12.14 -1.84
C TYR A 186 -11.24 12.06 -1.38
N SER A 187 -10.82 10.96 -0.78
CA SER A 187 -9.47 10.81 -0.26
C SER A 187 -8.43 10.78 -1.39
N ILE A 188 -8.70 10.09 -2.50
CA ILE A 188 -7.82 10.08 -3.68
C ILE A 188 -7.73 11.47 -4.30
N LEU A 189 -8.85 12.20 -4.41
CA LEU A 189 -8.87 13.56 -4.92
C LEU A 189 -8.00 14.50 -4.07
N TRP A 190 -8.18 14.48 -2.74
CA TRP A 190 -7.35 15.26 -1.82
C TRP A 190 -5.88 14.83 -1.87
N GLY A 191 -5.62 13.52 -2.02
CA GLY A 191 -4.28 13.00 -2.21
C GLY A 191 -3.62 13.50 -3.50
N ALA A 192 -4.37 13.54 -4.60
CA ALA A 192 -3.89 14.09 -5.88
C ALA A 192 -3.53 15.58 -5.76
N VAL A 193 -4.40 16.37 -5.14
CA VAL A 193 -4.16 17.81 -4.89
C VAL A 193 -2.91 18.01 -4.03
N ALA A 194 -2.78 17.26 -2.94
CA ALA A 194 -1.65 17.37 -2.03
C ALA A 194 -0.33 16.80 -2.60
N MET A 195 -0.40 15.90 -3.59
CA MET A 195 0.77 15.36 -4.30
C MET A 195 1.36 16.37 -5.28
N LEU A 196 0.55 17.31 -5.79
CA LEU A 196 0.97 18.28 -6.81
C LEU A 196 2.23 19.06 -6.43
N PRO A 197 2.36 19.65 -5.22
CA PRO A 197 3.57 20.36 -4.82
C PRO A 197 4.83 19.47 -4.87
N LEU A 198 4.72 18.19 -4.47
CA LEU A 198 5.85 17.26 -4.49
C LEU A 198 6.26 16.91 -5.93
N ALA A 199 5.29 16.72 -6.83
CA ALA A 199 5.57 16.48 -8.24
C ALA A 199 6.21 17.72 -8.91
N VAL A 200 5.68 18.91 -8.63
CA VAL A 200 6.26 20.17 -9.14
C VAL A 200 7.70 20.37 -8.62
N LEU A 201 7.95 20.08 -7.35
CA LEU A 201 9.31 20.15 -6.78
C LEU A 201 10.24 19.15 -7.47
N GLU A 202 9.79 17.92 -7.69
CA GLU A 202 10.58 16.90 -8.40
C GLU A 202 10.92 17.35 -9.83
N TRP A 203 9.95 17.95 -10.55
CA TRP A 203 10.18 18.48 -11.91
C TRP A 203 11.12 19.69 -11.93
N ALA A 204 11.10 20.50 -10.88
CA ALA A 204 11.96 21.68 -10.79
C ALA A 204 13.41 21.36 -10.38
N THR A 205 13.63 20.28 -9.63
CA THR A 205 14.93 19.95 -9.03
C THR A 205 15.58 18.69 -9.56
N GLY A 206 14.78 17.81 -10.18
CA GLY A 206 15.22 16.51 -10.72
C GLY A 206 15.37 16.50 -12.23
N PRO A 207 15.78 15.36 -12.79
CA PRO A 207 15.76 15.15 -14.23
C PRO A 207 14.33 15.18 -14.76
N PRO A 208 14.08 15.67 -15.98
CA PRO A 208 12.76 15.64 -16.58
C PRO A 208 12.28 14.18 -16.74
N PRO A 209 10.97 13.90 -16.51
CA PRO A 209 10.43 12.56 -16.68
C PRO A 209 10.50 12.13 -18.13
N VAL A 210 10.97 10.91 -18.37
CA VAL A 210 11.05 10.32 -19.71
C VAL A 210 9.84 9.39 -19.91
N TRP A 211 8.86 9.84 -20.66
CA TRP A 211 7.65 9.08 -20.95
C TRP A 211 7.89 8.04 -22.05
N THR A 212 8.66 7.00 -21.74
CA THR A 212 8.82 5.85 -22.63
C THR A 212 7.50 5.08 -22.78
N PRO A 213 7.32 4.27 -23.84
CA PRO A 213 6.12 3.43 -23.97
C PRO A 213 5.87 2.54 -22.73
N ARG A 214 6.92 1.98 -22.13
CA ARG A 214 6.81 1.18 -20.89
C ARG A 214 6.35 2.02 -19.69
N ALA A 215 6.85 3.26 -19.54
CA ALA A 215 6.43 4.16 -18.48
C ALA A 215 4.96 4.57 -18.64
N VAL A 216 4.52 4.89 -19.85
CA VAL A 216 3.12 5.23 -20.14
C VAL A 216 2.20 4.05 -19.85
N VAL A 217 2.48 2.89 -20.44
CA VAL A 217 1.64 1.68 -20.25
C VAL A 217 1.63 1.25 -18.77
N GLY A 218 2.79 1.24 -18.11
CA GLY A 218 2.90 0.90 -16.69
C GLY A 218 2.12 1.88 -15.80
N THR A 219 2.22 3.18 -16.06
CA THR A 219 1.48 4.21 -15.31
C THR A 219 -0.03 4.09 -15.53
N LEU A 220 -0.48 3.86 -16.77
CA LEU A 220 -1.89 3.61 -17.07
C LEU A 220 -2.38 2.35 -16.37
N TYR A 221 -1.61 1.26 -16.40
CA TYR A 221 -1.93 0.03 -15.68
C TYR A 221 -2.09 0.31 -14.17
N LEU A 222 -1.12 0.98 -13.56
CA LEU A 222 -1.15 1.31 -12.14
C LEU A 222 -2.30 2.24 -11.76
N GLY A 223 -2.60 3.23 -12.60
CA GLY A 223 -3.70 4.19 -12.37
C GLY A 223 -5.08 3.59 -12.59
N VAL A 224 -5.29 2.90 -13.71
CA VAL A 224 -6.59 2.33 -14.08
C VAL A 224 -6.84 1.03 -13.35
N VAL A 225 -5.95 0.04 -13.52
CA VAL A 225 -6.20 -1.33 -13.02
C VAL A 225 -5.98 -1.41 -11.51
N MET A 226 -4.84 -0.88 -11.02
CA MET A 226 -4.50 -1.02 -9.61
C MET A 226 -5.23 -0.01 -8.72
N THR A 227 -5.38 1.24 -9.20
CA THR A 227 -5.99 2.29 -8.37
C THR A 227 -7.50 2.33 -8.61
N ALA A 228 -8.01 2.63 -9.80
CA ALA A 228 -9.44 2.80 -10.00
C ALA A 228 -10.22 1.49 -9.88
N LEU A 229 -9.91 0.50 -10.73
CA LEU A 229 -10.62 -0.78 -10.71
C LEU A 229 -10.32 -1.59 -9.46
N GLY A 230 -9.09 -1.52 -8.95
CA GLY A 230 -8.67 -2.20 -7.74
C GLY A 230 -9.52 -1.85 -6.54
N TYR A 231 -9.71 -0.59 -6.25
CA TYR A 231 -10.58 -0.16 -5.14
C TYR A 231 -12.05 -0.52 -5.38
N ALA A 232 -12.54 -0.45 -6.63
CA ALA A 232 -13.91 -0.81 -6.93
C ALA A 232 -14.17 -2.31 -6.73
N VAL A 233 -13.28 -3.16 -7.23
CA VAL A 233 -13.35 -4.62 -7.07
C VAL A 233 -13.19 -4.99 -5.59
N TRP A 234 -12.28 -4.34 -4.87
CA TRP A 234 -12.10 -4.53 -3.45
C TRP A 234 -13.37 -4.24 -2.65
N ASN A 235 -13.99 -3.07 -2.88
CA ASN A 235 -15.25 -2.70 -2.24
C ASN A 235 -16.38 -3.70 -2.59
N TRP A 236 -16.48 -4.11 -3.87
CA TRP A 236 -17.44 -5.12 -4.31
C TRP A 236 -17.25 -6.47 -3.60
N CYS A 237 -16.00 -6.88 -3.35
CA CYS A 237 -15.70 -8.10 -2.61
C CYS A 237 -16.05 -7.99 -1.12
N LEU A 238 -15.75 -6.85 -0.48
CA LEU A 238 -16.07 -6.62 0.93
C LEU A 238 -17.57 -6.65 1.23
N GLU A 239 -18.40 -6.25 0.27
CA GLU A 239 -19.87 -6.35 0.40
C GLU A 239 -20.39 -7.78 0.34
N ARG A 240 -19.63 -8.75 -0.22
CA ARG A 240 -20.08 -10.10 -0.56
C ARG A 240 -19.36 -11.23 0.17
N VAL A 241 -18.20 -10.95 0.72
CA VAL A 241 -17.35 -11.93 1.40
C VAL A 241 -17.02 -11.45 2.79
N GLU A 242 -17.18 -12.33 3.77
CA GLU A 242 -16.85 -12.03 5.16
C GLU A 242 -15.38 -11.59 5.30
N THR A 243 -15.15 -10.52 6.01
CA THR A 243 -13.80 -9.91 6.22
C THR A 243 -12.71 -10.92 6.62
N PRO A 244 -12.96 -11.91 7.51
CA PRO A 244 -11.93 -12.88 7.87
C PRO A 244 -11.48 -13.79 6.71
N ARG A 245 -12.37 -14.02 5.73
CA ARG A 245 -12.04 -14.82 4.55
C ARG A 245 -11.27 -13.99 3.53
N VAL A 246 -11.64 -12.72 3.36
CA VAL A 246 -10.91 -11.77 2.51
C VAL A 246 -9.46 -11.63 2.96
N ALA A 247 -9.21 -11.56 4.28
CA ALA A 247 -7.88 -11.43 4.85
C ALA A 247 -6.90 -12.57 4.46
N ILE A 248 -7.40 -13.78 4.15
CA ILE A 248 -6.55 -14.89 3.69
C ILE A 248 -5.96 -14.58 2.32
N PHE A 249 -6.74 -13.95 1.43
CA PHE A 249 -6.29 -13.63 0.08
C PHE A 249 -5.27 -12.49 0.04
N LEU A 250 -5.24 -11.62 1.06
CA LEU A 250 -4.24 -10.56 1.16
C LEU A 250 -2.80 -11.10 1.27
N ASN A 251 -2.61 -12.32 1.77
CA ASN A 251 -1.29 -12.94 1.83
C ASN A 251 -0.73 -13.31 0.44
N ILE A 252 -1.57 -13.33 -0.60
CA ILE A 252 -1.15 -13.60 -1.98
C ILE A 252 -0.29 -12.45 -2.50
N GLN A 253 -0.59 -11.21 -2.12
CA GLN A 253 0.12 -10.03 -2.62
C GLN A 253 1.61 -10.02 -2.23
N PRO A 254 2.01 -10.18 -0.96
CA PRO A 254 3.43 -10.17 -0.60
C PRO A 254 4.18 -11.36 -1.18
N LEU A 255 3.59 -12.55 -1.17
CA LEU A 255 4.22 -13.75 -1.74
C LEU A 255 4.34 -13.64 -3.27
N GLY A 256 3.24 -13.29 -3.94
CA GLY A 256 3.23 -13.10 -5.39
C GLY A 256 4.13 -11.97 -5.84
N GLY A 257 4.16 -10.85 -5.11
CA GLY A 257 5.03 -9.72 -5.40
C GLY A 257 6.51 -10.07 -5.26
N ALA A 258 6.91 -10.79 -4.20
CA ALA A 258 8.27 -11.25 -4.02
C ALA A 258 8.68 -12.24 -5.12
N LEU A 259 7.83 -13.20 -5.48
CA LEU A 259 8.08 -14.15 -6.57
C LEU A 259 8.19 -13.45 -7.93
N LEU A 260 7.37 -12.44 -8.20
CA LEU A 260 7.45 -11.66 -9.44
C LEU A 260 8.71 -10.81 -9.50
N GLY A 261 9.19 -10.26 -8.38
CA GLY A 261 10.49 -9.58 -8.32
C GLY A 261 11.63 -10.50 -8.74
N VAL A 262 11.63 -11.73 -8.26
CA VAL A 262 12.63 -12.74 -8.66
C VAL A 262 12.48 -13.14 -10.13
N TRP A 263 11.27 -13.53 -10.53
CA TRP A 263 11.04 -14.13 -11.84
C TRP A 263 11.05 -13.11 -12.98
N TRP A 264 10.47 -11.92 -12.76
CA TRP A 264 10.32 -10.90 -13.80
C TRP A 264 11.47 -9.90 -13.83
N LEU A 265 11.97 -9.50 -12.65
CA LEU A 265 13.04 -8.50 -12.55
C LEU A 265 14.41 -9.11 -12.30
N GLY A 266 14.50 -10.45 -12.15
CA GLY A 266 15.77 -11.14 -11.88
C GLY A 266 16.37 -10.84 -10.51
N GLU A 267 15.56 -10.39 -9.54
CA GLU A 267 16.01 -10.07 -8.19
C GLU A 267 16.46 -11.34 -7.45
N ARG A 268 17.48 -11.22 -6.61
CA ARG A 268 17.99 -12.34 -5.80
C ARG A 268 17.45 -12.22 -4.37
N LEU A 269 16.69 -13.22 -3.93
CA LEU A 269 16.30 -13.32 -2.54
C LEU A 269 17.50 -13.83 -1.72
N THR A 270 17.82 -13.09 -0.67
CA THR A 270 18.82 -13.52 0.31
C THR A 270 18.16 -14.35 1.41
N ALA A 271 18.97 -15.08 2.19
CA ALA A 271 18.48 -15.78 3.37
C ALA A 271 17.79 -14.81 4.37
N PHE A 272 18.27 -13.57 4.47
CA PHE A 272 17.66 -12.53 5.30
C PHE A 272 16.29 -12.12 4.78
N THR A 273 16.13 -11.92 3.46
CA THR A 273 14.82 -11.58 2.85
C THR A 273 13.82 -12.71 3.09
N VAL A 274 14.24 -13.97 2.92
CA VAL A 274 13.37 -15.14 3.15
C VAL A 274 13.02 -15.27 4.63
N ALA A 275 14.00 -15.22 5.53
CA ALA A 275 13.77 -15.35 6.97
C ALA A 275 12.90 -14.19 7.50
N GLY A 276 13.20 -12.95 7.10
CA GLY A 276 12.40 -11.78 7.47
C GLY A 276 10.98 -11.85 6.94
N GLY A 277 10.80 -12.27 5.68
CA GLY A 277 9.48 -12.48 5.08
C GLY A 277 8.66 -13.54 5.82
N LEU A 278 9.26 -14.67 6.20
CA LEU A 278 8.61 -15.72 6.98
C LEU A 278 8.20 -15.20 8.38
N LEU A 279 9.04 -14.41 9.05
CA LEU A 279 8.71 -13.79 10.34
C LEU A 279 7.54 -12.81 10.21
N ILE A 280 7.52 -11.98 9.16
CA ILE A 280 6.41 -11.06 8.89
C ILE A 280 5.11 -11.84 8.69
N LEU A 281 5.11 -12.88 7.84
CA LEU A 281 3.93 -13.68 7.57
C LEU A 281 3.45 -14.45 8.82
N ALA A 282 4.36 -14.96 9.62
CA ALA A 282 4.04 -15.60 10.91
C ALA A 282 3.41 -14.61 11.88
N GLY A 283 3.96 -13.39 11.98
CA GLY A 283 3.39 -12.30 12.78
C GLY A 283 1.97 -11.93 12.33
N LEU A 284 1.76 -11.77 11.03
CA LEU A 284 0.43 -11.50 10.45
C LEU A 284 -0.56 -12.65 10.75
N HIS A 285 -0.14 -13.90 10.61
CA HIS A 285 -0.98 -15.05 10.93
C HIS A 285 -1.43 -15.06 12.39
N LEU A 286 -0.52 -14.77 13.32
CA LEU A 286 -0.83 -14.67 14.75
C LEU A 286 -1.86 -13.58 15.06
N THR A 287 -1.74 -12.41 14.43
CA THR A 287 -2.67 -11.28 14.61
C THR A 287 -4.07 -11.61 14.11
N VAL A 288 -4.19 -12.21 12.92
CA VAL A 288 -5.48 -12.60 12.33
C VAL A 288 -6.18 -13.66 13.18
N LYS A 289 -5.43 -14.63 13.72
CA LYS A 289 -5.99 -15.69 14.58
C LYS A 289 -6.45 -15.17 15.95
N ALA A 290 -5.84 -14.10 16.46
CA ALA A 290 -6.24 -13.46 17.71
C ALA A 290 -7.62 -12.80 17.59
N ARG A 291 -7.87 -12.04 16.51
CA ARG A 291 -9.16 -11.36 16.26
C ARG A 291 -10.36 -12.30 16.01
N ARG A 292 -10.12 -13.59 15.71
CA ARG A 292 -11.20 -14.58 15.53
C ARG A 292 -11.71 -15.15 16.86
N ARG A 293 -11.03 -14.92 17.98
CA ARG A 293 -11.34 -15.51 19.29
C ARG A 293 -11.80 -14.50 20.34
N GLY A 294 -11.82 -13.25 20.03
CA GLY A 294 -12.38 -12.16 20.84
C GLY A 294 -13.58 -11.53 20.16
#